data_670d48192ab0aa906516dd55cb7dc485
#
_entry.id   670d48192ab0aa906516dd55cb7dc485
#
_cell.length_a   1.000
_cell.length_b   1.000
_cell.length_c   1.000
_cell.angle_alpha   90.00
_cell.angle_beta   90.00
_cell.angle_gamma   90.00
#
_symmetry.space_group_name_H-M   'P 1'
#
loop_
_entity.id
_entity.type
_entity.pdbx_description
1 polymer ?
#
loop_
_entity_poly.entity_id
_entity_poly.type
_entity_poly.pdbx_seq_one_letter_code
_entity_poly.pdbx_strand_id
1 'polypeptide(L)'
;MALKKKPVTGMKDMLPKEMEIRDYVIHLIKETYKTYGFSSMETPCVEHIENLCSKQGGDNEKLIFKILKRGEKLKIDEAKEENDLVDGGLRYDLTVPLARYYANHMSELPSPFKAMQIGNVWRADRPQKGRFRQFMQCDIDILGEPGILAEIELILATTAMLGKLNFQNFTVCINDRNILKAMAAYSGFKEEDYDEVFIVLDKMDKIGKEGVAGELQELGYGKESVDTYLGLFDEVTPDVEGIRYLKEKLGCCLSSETAEGMETIISSVEEAKEAKFGIRFDPTLVRGQSYYTGTIFEVTMDDFGGSVAGGGRYDKMIGKFTGQDTPACGFSIGFERIVMLLLENGYEVPRKGAKKAYLLEKNMPKEGMLKVLAMAKTDREAGKQVLIVNMKKNKKFQKEQLAKEGFEEFVEFYKDSI
;
A
#
# COMPACT_ATOMS: atom_id res chain seq x y z
N MET A 1 39.88 1.00 1.75
CA MET A 1 38.65 0.43 2.32
C MET A 1 37.89 -0.31 1.21
N ALA A 2 37.52 -1.58 1.41
CA ALA A 2 36.76 -2.31 0.37
C ALA A 2 35.31 -1.80 0.33
N LEU A 3 34.77 -1.62 -0.87
CA LEU A 3 33.39 -1.23 -1.06
C LEU A 3 32.41 -2.34 -0.60
N LYS A 4 31.32 -1.94 0.02
CA LYS A 4 30.26 -2.86 0.43
C LYS A 4 29.44 -3.29 -0.77
N LYS A 5 29.27 -4.62 -0.97
CA LYS A 5 28.48 -5.18 -2.09
C LYS A 5 26.99 -5.37 -1.76
N LYS A 6 26.64 -5.40 -0.47
CA LYS A 6 25.23 -5.55 -0.04
C LYS A 6 24.54 -4.19 0.04
N PRO A 7 23.25 -4.09 -0.28
CA PRO A 7 22.48 -2.88 -0.08
C PRO A 7 22.40 -2.50 1.41
N VAL A 8 21.91 -1.30 1.69
CA VAL A 8 21.66 -0.82 3.06
C VAL A 8 20.69 -1.77 3.77
N THR A 9 20.92 -1.98 5.06
CA THR A 9 20.09 -2.87 5.89
C THR A 9 18.60 -2.54 5.76
N GLY A 10 17.80 -3.55 5.45
CA GLY A 10 16.36 -3.42 5.24
C GLY A 10 15.94 -2.94 3.85
N MET A 11 16.90 -2.72 2.95
CA MET A 11 16.66 -2.47 1.53
C MET A 11 17.07 -3.69 0.70
N LYS A 12 16.50 -3.84 -0.50
CA LYS A 12 16.68 -5.02 -1.35
C LYS A 12 16.92 -4.60 -2.80
N ASP A 13 17.85 -5.28 -3.47
CA ASP A 13 17.98 -5.26 -4.91
C ASP A 13 16.92 -6.17 -5.55
N MET A 14 16.23 -5.69 -6.57
CA MET A 14 15.23 -6.46 -7.29
C MET A 14 15.86 -7.12 -8.53
N LEU A 15 15.75 -8.44 -8.62
CA LEU A 15 16.25 -9.17 -9.79
C LEU A 15 15.26 -9.12 -10.97
N PRO A 16 15.72 -9.31 -12.23
CA PRO A 16 14.88 -9.18 -13.42
C PRO A 16 13.57 -9.99 -13.39
N LYS A 17 13.60 -11.23 -12.87
CA LYS A 17 12.41 -12.07 -12.76
C LYS A 17 11.36 -11.47 -11.80
N GLU A 18 11.81 -10.91 -10.69
CA GLU A 18 10.93 -10.22 -9.76
C GLU A 18 10.40 -8.91 -10.36
N MET A 19 11.26 -8.18 -11.08
CA MET A 19 10.84 -6.96 -11.78
C MET A 19 9.79 -7.23 -12.85
N GLU A 20 9.84 -8.36 -13.56
CA GLU A 20 8.81 -8.75 -14.55
C GLU A 20 7.41 -8.82 -13.89
N ILE A 21 7.32 -9.41 -12.69
CA ILE A 21 6.07 -9.47 -11.92
C ILE A 21 5.68 -8.08 -11.41
N ARG A 22 6.63 -7.30 -10.86
CA ARG A 22 6.38 -5.95 -10.34
C ARG A 22 5.83 -5.02 -11.43
N ASP A 23 6.46 -5.01 -12.60
CA ASP A 23 6.05 -4.17 -13.73
C ASP A 23 4.65 -4.56 -14.23
N TYR A 24 4.36 -5.86 -14.28
CA TYR A 24 3.04 -6.37 -14.64
C TYR A 24 1.96 -5.93 -13.62
N VAL A 25 2.23 -6.07 -12.33
CA VAL A 25 1.29 -5.66 -11.27
C VAL A 25 1.06 -4.15 -11.31
N ILE A 26 2.12 -3.34 -11.49
CA ILE A 26 1.99 -1.87 -11.65
C ILE A 26 1.14 -1.52 -12.87
N HIS A 27 1.38 -2.19 -13.99
CA HIS A 27 0.58 -1.99 -15.21
C HIS A 27 -0.90 -2.30 -14.94
N LEU A 28 -1.18 -3.43 -14.33
CA LEU A 28 -2.54 -3.87 -14.02
C LEU A 28 -3.26 -2.92 -13.05
N ILE A 29 -2.55 -2.44 -12.02
CA ILE A 29 -3.05 -1.41 -11.09
C ILE A 29 -3.46 -0.16 -11.86
N LYS A 30 -2.56 0.38 -12.69
CA LYS A 30 -2.81 1.59 -13.47
C LYS A 30 -4.01 1.45 -14.39
N GLU A 31 -4.09 0.34 -15.14
CA GLU A 31 -5.20 0.10 -16.07
C GLU A 31 -6.52 -0.09 -15.31
N THR A 32 -6.50 -0.80 -14.18
CA THR A 32 -7.73 -1.03 -13.40
C THR A 32 -8.22 0.27 -12.77
N TYR A 33 -7.38 1.00 -12.05
CA TYR A 33 -7.81 2.22 -11.38
C TYR A 33 -8.22 3.32 -12.34
N LYS A 34 -7.60 3.38 -13.53
CA LYS A 34 -8.03 4.29 -14.58
C LYS A 34 -9.48 4.06 -15.03
N THR A 35 -9.97 2.81 -15.04
CA THR A 35 -11.36 2.52 -15.37
C THR A 35 -12.35 3.04 -14.32
N TYR A 36 -11.89 3.25 -13.08
CA TYR A 36 -12.65 3.89 -12.00
C TYR A 36 -12.48 5.43 -11.97
N GLY A 37 -11.82 6.01 -12.97
CA GLY A 37 -11.64 7.46 -13.10
C GLY A 37 -10.48 8.04 -12.29
N PHE A 38 -9.58 7.21 -11.74
CA PHE A 38 -8.39 7.71 -11.03
C PHE A 38 -7.34 8.24 -12.00
N SER A 39 -6.80 9.41 -11.67
CA SER A 39 -5.75 10.09 -12.42
C SER A 39 -4.39 9.88 -11.76
N SER A 40 -3.40 9.49 -12.56
CA SER A 40 -2.02 9.34 -12.06
C SER A 40 -1.43 10.70 -11.72
N MET A 41 -0.80 10.79 -10.56
CA MET A 41 -0.01 11.95 -10.14
C MET A 41 1.23 11.51 -9.37
N GLU A 42 2.17 12.39 -9.19
CA GLU A 42 3.42 12.11 -8.49
C GLU A 42 3.83 13.31 -7.62
N THR A 43 4.40 13.02 -6.48
CA THR A 43 5.00 14.00 -5.56
C THR A 43 6.48 13.70 -5.37
N PRO A 44 7.32 14.69 -5.01
CA PRO A 44 8.72 14.45 -4.68
C PRO A 44 8.90 13.41 -3.59
N CYS A 45 10.00 12.64 -3.66
CA CYS A 45 10.36 11.67 -2.62
C CYS A 45 10.87 12.32 -1.33
N VAL A 46 11.29 13.58 -1.41
CA VAL A 46 11.73 14.39 -0.29
C VAL A 46 10.62 15.38 0.07
N GLU A 47 10.26 15.43 1.34
CA GLU A 47 9.24 16.32 1.88
C GLU A 47 9.84 17.18 3.00
N HIS A 48 9.22 18.30 3.29
CA HIS A 48 9.55 19.13 4.42
C HIS A 48 9.42 18.35 5.73
N ILE A 49 10.40 18.49 6.62
CA ILE A 49 10.41 17.73 7.86
C ILE A 49 9.22 18.08 8.74
N GLU A 50 8.79 19.34 8.73
CA GLU A 50 7.62 19.84 9.47
C GLU A 50 6.32 19.14 9.02
N ASN A 51 6.18 18.85 7.72
CA ASN A 51 5.03 18.12 7.19
C ASN A 51 5.04 16.67 7.64
N LEU A 52 6.21 16.03 7.66
CA LEU A 52 6.38 14.64 8.06
C LEU A 52 6.19 14.44 9.57
N CYS A 53 6.63 15.41 10.39
CA CYS A 53 6.53 15.38 11.86
C CYS A 53 5.21 15.95 12.39
N SER A 54 4.35 16.53 11.53
CA SER A 54 3.13 17.25 11.94
C SER A 54 2.05 16.34 12.51
N LYS A 55 2.29 15.73 13.67
CA LYS A 55 1.30 15.00 14.50
C LYS A 55 0.86 13.62 14.00
N GLN A 56 1.79 12.79 13.55
CA GLN A 56 1.49 11.36 13.43
C GLN A 56 1.66 10.61 14.77
N GLY A 57 1.91 11.33 15.88
CA GLY A 57 2.11 10.75 17.21
C GLY A 57 3.48 10.08 17.39
N GLY A 58 4.34 10.70 18.20
CA GLY A 58 5.60 10.29 18.81
C GLY A 58 6.45 9.15 18.18
N ASP A 59 5.91 7.98 17.97
CA ASP A 59 6.69 6.82 17.52
C ASP A 59 6.96 6.80 16.01
N ASN A 60 6.04 7.30 15.18
CA ASN A 60 6.24 7.35 13.74
C ASN A 60 7.34 8.33 13.31
N GLU A 61 7.57 9.39 14.07
CA GLU A 61 8.64 10.36 13.80
C GLU A 61 10.03 9.72 13.89
N LYS A 62 10.21 8.74 14.77
CA LYS A 62 11.45 7.97 14.91
C LYS A 62 11.76 7.10 13.69
N LEU A 63 10.76 6.86 12.84
CA LEU A 63 10.87 6.04 11.64
C LEU A 63 11.19 6.83 10.38
N ILE A 64 11.23 8.17 10.44
CA ILE A 64 11.53 9.04 9.30
C ILE A 64 13.03 9.02 9.00
N PHE A 65 13.38 8.80 7.74
CA PHE A 65 14.74 9.01 7.25
C PHE A 65 14.98 10.50 7.03
N LYS A 66 15.66 11.15 7.96
CA LYS A 66 15.96 12.59 7.93
C LYS A 66 17.12 12.88 6.97
N ILE A 67 17.04 14.02 6.29
CA ILE A 67 18.05 14.53 5.36
C ILE A 67 18.70 15.76 6.00
N LEU A 68 20.02 15.73 6.15
CA LEU A 68 20.77 16.82 6.73
C LEU A 68 20.83 18.03 5.79
N LYS A 69 20.88 19.22 6.37
CA LYS A 69 21.25 20.47 5.70
C LYS A 69 22.62 20.34 5.03
N ARG A 70 22.90 21.19 4.04
CA ARG A 70 24.16 21.12 3.27
C ARG A 70 24.89 22.45 3.30
N GLY A 71 26.23 22.38 3.11
CA GLY A 71 27.10 23.54 3.01
C GLY A 71 27.03 24.44 4.26
N GLU A 72 26.94 25.72 4.06
CA GLU A 72 26.93 26.73 5.14
C GLU A 72 25.69 26.63 6.06
N LYS A 73 24.62 25.97 5.62
CA LYS A 73 23.44 25.75 6.44
C LYS A 73 23.63 24.63 7.46
N LEU A 74 24.61 23.72 7.27
CA LEU A 74 24.92 22.62 8.19
C LEU A 74 25.87 23.11 9.30
N LYS A 75 25.31 23.65 10.37
CA LYS A 75 26.04 24.21 11.50
C LYS A 75 26.05 23.25 12.67
N ILE A 76 26.90 22.26 12.60
CA ILE A 76 26.95 21.14 13.59
C ILE A 76 27.29 21.70 14.98
N ASP A 77 28.23 22.67 15.07
CA ASP A 77 28.70 23.24 16.36
C ASP A 77 27.68 24.17 17.01
N GLU A 78 26.69 24.68 16.25
CA GLU A 78 25.65 25.60 16.75
C GLU A 78 24.35 24.85 17.08
N ALA A 79 24.18 23.59 16.61
CA ALA A 79 22.97 22.80 16.77
C ALA A 79 22.74 22.42 18.24
N LYS A 80 21.52 22.63 18.74
CA LYS A 80 21.09 22.25 20.08
C LYS A 80 20.29 20.97 20.08
N GLU A 81 19.60 20.70 18.98
CA GLU A 81 18.78 19.52 18.79
C GLU A 81 18.93 18.96 17.36
N GLU A 82 18.48 17.74 17.13
CA GLU A 82 18.60 17.03 15.86
C GLU A 82 17.93 17.80 14.70
N ASN A 83 16.78 18.41 14.97
CA ASN A 83 16.01 19.15 13.97
C ASN A 83 16.74 20.39 13.43
N ASP A 84 17.65 20.99 14.21
CA ASP A 84 18.49 22.11 13.76
C ASP A 84 19.39 21.72 12.56
N LEU A 85 19.71 20.45 12.43
CA LEU A 85 20.56 19.90 11.36
C LEU A 85 19.78 19.37 10.15
N VAL A 86 18.46 19.28 10.25
CA VAL A 86 17.60 18.61 9.25
C VAL A 86 17.03 19.64 8.26
N ASP A 87 17.09 19.31 6.96
CA ASP A 87 16.52 20.09 5.85
C ASP A 87 15.16 19.51 5.40
N GLY A 88 15.01 18.20 5.46
CA GLY A 88 13.82 17.48 5.06
C GLY A 88 13.90 16.00 5.41
N GLY A 89 12.99 15.20 4.91
CA GLY A 89 13.01 13.76 5.08
C GLY A 89 12.55 13.01 3.84
N LEU A 90 12.87 11.74 3.78
CA LEU A 90 12.25 10.85 2.80
C LEU A 90 10.79 10.60 3.21
N ARG A 91 9.87 10.71 2.25
CA ARG A 91 8.44 10.53 2.51
C ARG A 91 8.15 9.17 3.14
N TYR A 92 7.44 9.21 4.27
CA TYR A 92 7.06 8.06 5.07
C TYR A 92 5.87 7.30 4.48
N ASP A 93 4.97 8.04 3.83
CA ASP A 93 3.80 7.58 3.07
C ASP A 93 3.57 8.47 1.85
N LEU A 94 2.52 8.18 1.08
CA LEU A 94 2.10 9.01 -0.04
C LEU A 94 0.97 10.00 0.34
N THR A 95 0.34 9.83 1.51
CA THR A 95 -0.83 10.61 1.94
C THR A 95 -0.46 12.03 2.35
N VAL A 96 0.60 12.21 3.15
CA VAL A 96 1.08 13.55 3.55
C VAL A 96 1.51 14.40 2.36
N PRO A 97 2.35 13.89 1.42
CA PRO A 97 2.66 14.60 0.19
C PRO A 97 1.44 14.90 -0.68
N LEU A 98 0.44 14.00 -0.72
CA LEU A 98 -0.82 14.24 -1.44
C LEU A 98 -1.61 15.40 -0.84
N ALA A 99 -1.74 15.45 0.49
CA ALA A 99 -2.46 16.53 1.17
C ALA A 99 -1.81 17.89 0.88
N ARG A 100 -0.48 17.99 0.91
CA ARG A 100 0.26 19.20 0.50
C ARG A 100 0.04 19.53 -0.98
N TYR A 101 0.11 18.51 -1.85
CA TYR A 101 -0.10 18.68 -3.29
C TYR A 101 -1.51 19.22 -3.56
N TYR A 102 -2.53 18.60 -2.99
CA TYR A 102 -3.92 19.03 -3.15
C TYR A 102 -4.13 20.45 -2.64
N ALA A 103 -3.64 20.78 -1.45
CA ALA A 103 -3.74 22.13 -0.90
C ALA A 103 -3.10 23.20 -1.81
N ASN A 104 -2.04 22.86 -2.53
CA ASN A 104 -1.34 23.78 -3.43
C ASN A 104 -2.02 23.92 -4.81
N HIS A 105 -2.77 22.90 -5.25
CA HIS A 105 -3.32 22.81 -6.60
C HIS A 105 -4.86 22.66 -6.65
N MET A 106 -5.56 22.81 -5.52
CA MET A 106 -7.00 22.53 -5.43
C MET A 106 -7.85 23.32 -6.44
N SER A 107 -7.40 24.51 -6.85
CA SER A 107 -8.09 25.33 -7.87
C SER A 107 -7.91 24.82 -9.30
N GLU A 108 -6.94 23.93 -9.54
CA GLU A 108 -6.62 23.37 -10.85
C GLU A 108 -7.15 21.93 -11.00
N LEU A 109 -7.53 21.30 -9.89
CA LEU A 109 -7.94 19.91 -9.83
C LEU A 109 -9.47 19.76 -9.94
N PRO A 110 -9.99 18.65 -10.51
CA PRO A 110 -11.42 18.39 -10.50
C PRO A 110 -11.93 18.17 -9.07
N SER A 111 -13.24 18.35 -8.86
CA SER A 111 -13.90 18.02 -7.60
C SER A 111 -15.08 17.07 -7.87
N PRO A 112 -15.11 15.87 -7.26
CA PRO A 112 -14.05 15.28 -6.43
C PRO A 112 -12.79 14.94 -7.24
N PHE A 113 -11.61 14.98 -6.61
CA PHE A 113 -10.36 14.57 -7.22
C PHE A 113 -10.05 13.11 -6.85
N LYS A 114 -10.00 12.26 -7.87
CA LYS A 114 -9.61 10.85 -7.75
C LYS A 114 -8.14 10.70 -8.11
N ALA A 115 -7.27 10.62 -7.10
CA ALA A 115 -5.82 10.53 -7.25
C ALA A 115 -5.36 9.08 -7.23
N MET A 116 -4.37 8.75 -8.07
CA MET A 116 -3.61 7.50 -8.00
C MET A 116 -2.14 7.81 -7.91
N GLN A 117 -1.49 7.31 -6.86
CA GLN A 117 -0.06 7.44 -6.65
C GLN A 117 0.61 6.07 -6.56
N ILE A 118 1.72 5.89 -7.28
CA ILE A 118 2.57 4.70 -7.17
C ILE A 118 3.98 5.16 -6.95
N GLY A 119 4.57 4.84 -5.81
CA GLY A 119 5.90 5.33 -5.50
C GLY A 119 6.55 4.69 -4.28
N ASN A 120 7.87 4.83 -4.20
CA ASN A 120 8.62 4.36 -3.04
C ASN A 120 8.38 5.27 -1.83
N VAL A 121 8.33 4.64 -0.67
CA VAL A 121 8.31 5.27 0.64
C VAL A 121 9.36 4.63 1.54
N TRP A 122 9.74 5.32 2.61
CA TRP A 122 10.85 4.89 3.48
C TRP A 122 10.44 4.94 4.94
N ARG A 123 10.65 3.82 5.64
CA ARG A 123 10.40 3.69 7.09
C ARG A 123 11.57 3.00 7.76
N ALA A 124 12.11 3.57 8.81
CA ALA A 124 13.22 2.97 9.56
C ALA A 124 12.81 1.79 10.45
N ASP A 125 11.74 1.10 10.09
CA ASP A 125 11.23 -0.10 10.74
C ASP A 125 12.30 -1.19 10.89
N ARG A 126 12.11 -2.08 11.87
CA ARG A 126 12.89 -3.31 11.99
C ARG A 126 12.55 -4.22 10.80
N PRO A 127 13.55 -4.59 9.96
CA PRO A 127 13.30 -5.45 8.81
C PRO A 127 12.80 -6.83 9.21
N GLN A 128 11.78 -7.32 8.50
CA GLN A 128 11.26 -8.69 8.65
C GLN A 128 10.63 -9.16 7.32
N LYS A 129 10.18 -10.41 7.22
CA LYS A 129 9.55 -10.93 6.01
C LYS A 129 8.38 -10.03 5.58
N GLY A 130 8.40 -9.56 4.33
CA GLY A 130 7.38 -8.67 3.79
C GLY A 130 7.39 -7.21 4.32
N ARG A 131 8.37 -6.84 5.16
CA ARG A 131 8.54 -5.47 5.68
C ARG A 131 9.96 -4.98 5.43
N PHE A 132 10.08 -4.04 4.52
CA PHE A 132 11.33 -3.41 4.10
C PHE A 132 11.39 -1.96 4.58
N ARG A 133 12.60 -1.38 4.62
CA ARG A 133 12.79 0.04 4.92
C ARG A 133 12.54 0.95 3.72
N GLN A 134 12.67 0.42 2.52
CA GLN A 134 12.21 1.03 1.27
C GLN A 134 11.24 0.06 0.62
N PHE A 135 10.04 0.52 0.32
CA PHE A 135 8.99 -0.27 -0.29
C PHE A 135 8.07 0.61 -1.13
N MET A 136 7.33 0.00 -2.03
CA MET A 136 6.39 0.70 -2.89
C MET A 136 5.01 0.72 -2.25
N GLN A 137 4.37 1.88 -2.25
CA GLN A 137 2.93 2.03 -2.03
C GLN A 137 2.23 2.27 -3.36
N CYS A 138 1.01 1.76 -3.47
CA CYS A 138 0.11 1.98 -4.58
C CYS A 138 -1.21 2.44 -3.99
N ASP A 139 -1.38 3.75 -3.93
CA ASP A 139 -2.46 4.41 -3.23
C ASP A 139 -3.46 5.00 -4.22
N ILE A 140 -4.74 4.87 -3.90
CA ILE A 140 -5.84 5.61 -4.52
C ILE A 140 -6.56 6.39 -3.45
N ASP A 141 -6.87 7.64 -3.76
CA ASP A 141 -7.51 8.59 -2.85
C ASP A 141 -8.61 9.37 -3.57
N ILE A 142 -9.71 9.63 -2.86
CA ILE A 142 -10.81 10.47 -3.32
C ILE A 142 -10.90 11.67 -2.37
N LEU A 143 -10.69 12.87 -2.92
CA LEU A 143 -10.69 14.12 -2.17
C LEU A 143 -11.85 15.01 -2.62
N GLY A 144 -12.59 15.54 -1.67
CA GLY A 144 -13.74 16.41 -1.96
C GLY A 144 -15.08 15.68 -2.06
N GLU A 145 -15.15 14.36 -1.76
CA GLU A 145 -16.40 13.60 -1.66
C GLU A 145 -16.78 13.37 -0.18
N PRO A 146 -17.82 14.07 0.32
CA PRO A 146 -18.21 13.97 1.72
C PRO A 146 -19.00 12.69 2.05
N GLY A 147 -19.64 12.09 1.05
CA GLY A 147 -20.49 10.91 1.24
C GLY A 147 -19.71 9.60 1.26
N ILE A 148 -20.44 8.52 1.58
CA ILE A 148 -19.92 7.15 1.64
C ILE A 148 -19.56 6.56 0.27
N LEU A 149 -19.85 7.26 -0.82
CA LEU A 149 -19.52 6.83 -2.19
C LEU A 149 -18.01 6.67 -2.36
N ALA A 150 -17.21 7.49 -1.66
CA ALA A 150 -15.75 7.37 -1.69
C ALA A 150 -15.29 6.01 -1.19
N GLU A 151 -15.80 5.54 -0.05
CA GLU A 151 -15.48 4.24 0.53
C GLU A 151 -15.87 3.09 -0.40
N ILE A 152 -17.10 3.12 -0.94
CA ILE A 152 -17.62 2.09 -1.85
C ILE A 152 -16.73 1.98 -3.09
N GLU A 153 -16.43 3.10 -3.75
CA GLU A 153 -15.59 3.13 -4.95
C GLU A 153 -14.15 2.66 -4.70
N LEU A 154 -13.55 3.05 -3.58
CA LEU A 154 -12.20 2.63 -3.21
C LEU A 154 -12.14 1.12 -2.94
N ILE A 155 -13.12 0.57 -2.25
CA ILE A 155 -13.22 -0.86 -1.98
C ILE A 155 -13.40 -1.64 -3.29
N LEU A 156 -14.35 -1.23 -4.14
CA LEU A 156 -14.60 -1.90 -5.42
C LEU A 156 -13.38 -1.84 -6.34
N ALA A 157 -12.73 -0.68 -6.48
CA ALA A 157 -11.54 -0.55 -7.32
C ALA A 157 -10.38 -1.44 -6.84
N THR A 158 -10.11 -1.45 -5.52
CA THR A 158 -9.04 -2.26 -4.93
C THR A 158 -9.31 -3.75 -5.06
N THR A 159 -10.55 -4.19 -4.78
CA THR A 159 -10.92 -5.60 -4.87
C THR A 159 -11.00 -6.12 -6.31
N ALA A 160 -11.43 -5.28 -7.26
CA ALA A 160 -11.37 -5.60 -8.69
C ALA A 160 -9.92 -5.84 -9.16
N MET A 161 -8.97 -5.02 -8.70
CA MET A 161 -7.55 -5.19 -9.01
C MET A 161 -7.01 -6.51 -8.43
N LEU A 162 -7.32 -6.83 -7.17
CA LEU A 162 -6.92 -8.09 -6.54
C LEU A 162 -7.51 -9.30 -7.28
N GLY A 163 -8.77 -9.22 -7.70
CA GLY A 163 -9.43 -10.26 -8.51
C GLY A 163 -8.74 -10.50 -9.85
N LYS A 164 -8.25 -9.45 -10.53
CA LYS A 164 -7.49 -9.56 -11.79
C LYS A 164 -6.11 -10.24 -11.62
N LEU A 165 -5.57 -10.24 -10.41
CA LEU A 165 -4.37 -11.01 -10.04
C LEU A 165 -4.70 -12.46 -9.64
N ASN A 166 -5.95 -12.90 -9.81
CA ASN A 166 -6.48 -14.20 -9.41
C ASN A 166 -6.42 -14.46 -7.90
N PHE A 167 -6.32 -13.42 -7.08
CA PHE A 167 -6.53 -13.60 -5.65
C PHE A 167 -8.00 -13.89 -5.37
N GLN A 168 -8.22 -14.93 -4.60
CA GLN A 168 -9.53 -15.37 -4.11
C GLN A 168 -9.38 -15.59 -2.60
N ASN A 169 -10.50 -15.74 -1.89
CA ASN A 169 -10.49 -15.99 -0.45
C ASN A 169 -9.80 -14.88 0.37
N PHE A 170 -10.06 -13.64 0.02
CA PHE A 170 -9.71 -12.50 0.85
C PHE A 170 -10.97 -11.86 1.44
N THR A 171 -10.82 -11.17 2.54
CA THR A 171 -11.91 -10.49 3.23
C THR A 171 -11.57 -9.01 3.42
N VAL A 172 -12.53 -8.15 3.08
CA VAL A 172 -12.50 -6.74 3.44
C VAL A 172 -13.10 -6.60 4.83
N CYS A 173 -12.28 -6.29 5.83
CA CYS A 173 -12.73 -5.93 7.17
C CYS A 173 -12.95 -4.42 7.20
N ILE A 174 -14.08 -3.98 7.72
CA ILE A 174 -14.48 -2.56 7.78
C ILE A 174 -14.95 -2.19 9.17
N ASN A 175 -14.58 -0.99 9.63
CA ASN A 175 -15.06 -0.37 10.86
C ASN A 175 -15.16 1.15 10.68
N ASP A 176 -15.60 1.86 11.70
CA ASP A 176 -15.60 3.31 11.73
C ASP A 176 -15.04 3.83 13.06
N ARG A 177 -14.19 4.86 13.00
CA ARG A 177 -13.61 5.51 14.20
C ARG A 177 -14.69 6.07 15.12
N ASN A 178 -15.85 6.48 14.57
CA ASN A 178 -16.95 6.97 15.36
C ASN A 178 -17.66 5.83 16.11
N ILE A 179 -17.69 4.61 15.57
CA ILE A 179 -18.16 3.42 16.31
C ILE A 179 -17.23 3.13 17.48
N LEU A 180 -15.91 3.12 17.24
CA LEU A 180 -14.91 2.92 18.31
C LEU A 180 -15.05 3.97 19.43
N LYS A 181 -15.20 5.24 19.04
CA LYS A 181 -15.44 6.33 20.00
C LYS A 181 -16.73 6.16 20.78
N ALA A 182 -17.82 5.76 20.10
CA ALA A 182 -19.10 5.51 20.75
C ALA A 182 -19.02 4.37 21.76
N MET A 183 -18.30 3.28 21.45
CA MET A 183 -18.05 2.17 22.36
C MET A 183 -17.25 2.62 23.59
N ALA A 184 -16.19 3.42 23.38
CA ALA A 184 -15.38 3.96 24.47
C ALA A 184 -16.20 4.93 25.36
N ALA A 185 -16.97 5.85 24.76
CA ALA A 185 -17.83 6.78 25.48
C ALA A 185 -18.89 6.04 26.32
N TYR A 186 -19.57 5.05 25.74
CA TYR A 186 -20.54 4.21 26.43
C TYR A 186 -19.95 3.50 27.66
N SER A 187 -18.68 3.10 27.56
CA SER A 187 -17.92 2.41 28.60
C SER A 187 -17.32 3.36 29.64
N GLY A 188 -17.53 4.68 29.51
CA GLY A 188 -17.11 5.68 30.48
C GLY A 188 -15.66 6.17 30.33
N PHE A 189 -15.00 5.89 29.22
CA PHE A 189 -13.71 6.53 28.92
C PHE A 189 -13.94 7.99 28.52
N LYS A 190 -12.96 8.85 28.82
CA LYS A 190 -13.00 10.25 28.41
C LYS A 190 -12.49 10.39 26.98
N GLU A 191 -12.92 11.44 26.27
CA GLU A 191 -12.52 11.68 24.88
C GLU A 191 -11.00 11.84 24.72
N GLU A 192 -10.34 12.43 25.71
CA GLU A 192 -8.87 12.60 25.74
C GLU A 192 -8.09 11.29 25.78
N ASP A 193 -8.73 10.21 26.26
CA ASP A 193 -8.12 8.88 26.45
C ASP A 193 -8.34 7.94 25.25
N TYR A 194 -9.20 8.29 24.28
CA TYR A 194 -9.62 7.37 23.22
C TYR A 194 -8.45 6.85 22.39
N ASP A 195 -7.50 7.69 22.01
CA ASP A 195 -6.38 7.26 21.19
C ASP A 195 -5.48 6.24 21.92
N GLU A 196 -5.28 6.41 23.24
CA GLU A 196 -4.53 5.45 24.05
C GLU A 196 -5.28 4.12 24.18
N VAL A 197 -6.59 4.16 24.43
CA VAL A 197 -7.46 2.96 24.47
C VAL A 197 -7.40 2.22 23.14
N PHE A 198 -7.45 2.92 22.02
CA PHE A 198 -7.41 2.31 20.69
C PHE A 198 -6.03 1.72 20.36
N ILE A 199 -4.94 2.32 20.80
CA ILE A 199 -3.56 1.76 20.65
C ILE A 199 -3.46 0.41 21.40
N VAL A 200 -4.09 0.29 22.57
CA VAL A 200 -4.11 -0.98 23.31
C VAL A 200 -5.02 -1.98 22.61
N LEU A 201 -6.20 -1.54 22.15
CA LEU A 201 -7.14 -2.40 21.41
C LEU A 201 -6.52 -2.99 20.13
N ASP A 202 -5.70 -2.23 19.40
CA ASP A 202 -5.00 -2.70 18.18
C ASP A 202 -4.06 -3.91 18.43
N LYS A 203 -3.81 -4.24 19.69
CA LYS A 203 -3.03 -5.41 20.09
C LYS A 203 -3.91 -6.64 20.38
N MET A 204 -5.24 -6.53 20.27
CA MET A 204 -6.20 -7.59 20.62
C MET A 204 -5.84 -8.93 19.99
N ASP A 205 -5.49 -8.94 18.70
CA ASP A 205 -5.11 -10.17 17.97
C ASP A 205 -3.83 -10.83 18.50
N LYS A 206 -2.96 -10.06 19.16
CA LYS A 206 -1.64 -10.52 19.63
C LYS A 206 -1.63 -10.95 21.08
N ILE A 207 -2.31 -10.17 21.94
CA ILE A 207 -2.27 -10.36 23.39
C ILE A 207 -3.61 -10.88 23.96
N GLY A 208 -4.63 -10.97 23.12
CA GLY A 208 -5.97 -11.39 23.51
C GLY A 208 -6.69 -10.39 24.41
N LYS A 209 -7.95 -10.68 24.69
CA LYS A 209 -8.81 -9.82 25.52
C LYS A 209 -8.27 -9.60 26.93
N GLU A 210 -7.72 -10.65 27.56
CA GLU A 210 -7.14 -10.56 28.90
C GLU A 210 -5.89 -9.65 28.92
N GLY A 211 -5.05 -9.72 27.87
CA GLY A 211 -3.89 -8.85 27.72
C GLY A 211 -4.27 -7.40 27.54
N VAL A 212 -5.31 -7.11 26.72
CA VAL A 212 -5.84 -5.76 26.56
C VAL A 212 -6.41 -5.24 27.88
N ALA A 213 -7.17 -6.07 28.61
CA ALA A 213 -7.70 -5.69 29.93
C ALA A 213 -6.58 -5.33 30.91
N GLY A 214 -5.51 -6.15 30.95
CA GLY A 214 -4.34 -5.92 31.81
C GLY A 214 -3.63 -4.61 31.47
N GLU A 215 -3.32 -4.35 30.19
CA GLU A 215 -2.65 -3.12 29.77
C GLU A 215 -3.50 -1.87 30.07
N LEU A 216 -4.82 -1.90 29.82
CA LEU A 216 -5.71 -0.78 30.16
C LEU A 216 -5.77 -0.49 31.66
N GLN A 217 -5.77 -1.55 32.49
CA GLN A 217 -5.74 -1.38 33.96
C GLN A 217 -4.37 -0.86 34.44
N GLU A 218 -3.27 -1.28 33.84
CA GLU A 218 -1.91 -0.76 34.13
C GLU A 218 -1.79 0.73 33.79
N LEU A 219 -2.50 1.21 32.77
CA LEU A 219 -2.61 2.62 32.39
C LEU A 219 -3.51 3.42 33.38
N GLY A 220 -4.16 2.74 34.33
CA GLY A 220 -4.95 3.39 35.38
C GLY A 220 -6.44 3.48 35.09
N TYR A 221 -6.93 2.87 34.03
CA TYR A 221 -8.37 2.84 33.73
C TYR A 221 -9.16 1.94 34.69
N GLY A 222 -10.35 2.41 35.08
CA GLY A 222 -11.20 1.70 36.01
C GLY A 222 -11.65 0.35 35.47
N LYS A 223 -11.63 -0.68 36.34
CA LYS A 223 -12.04 -2.04 35.96
C LYS A 223 -13.43 -2.09 35.33
N GLU A 224 -14.41 -1.35 35.89
CA GLU A 224 -15.78 -1.32 35.36
C GLU A 224 -15.84 -0.83 33.91
N SER A 225 -15.11 0.25 33.58
CA SER A 225 -15.02 0.77 32.21
C SER A 225 -14.36 -0.24 31.27
N VAL A 226 -13.29 -0.87 31.72
CA VAL A 226 -12.57 -1.89 30.92
C VAL A 226 -13.45 -3.12 30.68
N ASP A 227 -14.11 -3.63 31.71
CA ASP A 227 -15.00 -4.80 31.61
C ASP A 227 -16.21 -4.50 30.71
N THR A 228 -16.80 -3.30 30.83
CA THR A 228 -17.92 -2.86 29.97
C THR A 228 -17.47 -2.77 28.50
N TYR A 229 -16.31 -2.13 28.25
CA TYR A 229 -15.78 -1.96 26.90
C TYR A 229 -15.49 -3.29 26.23
N LEU A 230 -14.75 -4.17 26.92
CA LEU A 230 -14.41 -5.48 26.41
C LEU A 230 -15.62 -6.42 26.31
N GLY A 231 -16.64 -6.24 27.16
CA GLY A 231 -17.89 -6.96 27.08
C GLY A 231 -18.66 -6.72 25.78
N LEU A 232 -18.54 -5.52 25.17
CA LEU A 232 -19.20 -5.23 23.89
C LEU A 232 -18.71 -6.15 22.77
N PHE A 233 -17.43 -6.53 22.77
CA PHE A 233 -16.85 -7.40 21.72
C PHE A 233 -17.32 -8.86 21.81
N ASP A 234 -17.86 -9.31 22.94
CA ASP A 234 -18.41 -10.66 23.09
C ASP A 234 -19.80 -10.81 22.45
N GLU A 235 -20.53 -9.71 22.34
CA GLU A 235 -21.92 -9.69 21.92
C GLU A 235 -22.08 -9.23 20.45
N VAL A 236 -21.06 -8.61 19.87
CA VAL A 236 -21.09 -8.06 18.51
C VAL A 236 -20.73 -9.14 17.49
N THR A 237 -21.64 -9.39 16.54
CA THR A 237 -21.37 -10.23 15.38
C THR A 237 -20.60 -9.46 14.29
N PRO A 238 -19.73 -10.13 13.49
CA PRO A 238 -18.92 -9.47 12.46
C PRO A 238 -19.71 -9.24 11.16
N ASP A 239 -20.89 -8.67 11.25
CA ASP A 239 -21.83 -8.44 10.16
C ASP A 239 -22.71 -7.20 10.42
N VAL A 240 -23.69 -6.98 9.56
CA VAL A 240 -24.65 -5.87 9.67
C VAL A 240 -25.49 -5.96 10.97
N GLU A 241 -25.80 -7.16 11.45
CA GLU A 241 -26.55 -7.33 12.69
C GLU A 241 -25.74 -6.85 13.90
N GLY A 242 -24.39 -7.02 13.87
CA GLY A 242 -23.51 -6.46 14.88
C GLY A 242 -23.54 -4.93 14.92
N ILE A 243 -23.66 -4.27 13.76
CA ILE A 243 -23.79 -2.80 13.69
C ILE A 243 -25.13 -2.36 14.32
N ARG A 244 -26.21 -3.04 13.99
CA ARG A 244 -27.56 -2.79 14.54
C ARG A 244 -27.59 -3.00 16.04
N TYR A 245 -26.99 -4.08 16.51
CA TYR A 245 -26.84 -4.35 17.95
C TYR A 245 -26.09 -3.19 18.63
N LEU A 246 -24.96 -2.74 18.09
CA LEU A 246 -24.22 -1.60 18.66
C LEU A 246 -25.06 -0.32 18.63
N LYS A 247 -25.82 -0.07 17.57
CA LYS A 247 -26.70 1.10 17.49
C LYS A 247 -27.75 1.11 18.59
N GLU A 248 -28.36 -0.04 18.85
CA GLU A 248 -29.36 -0.19 19.92
C GLU A 248 -28.69 -0.08 21.30
N LYS A 249 -27.60 -0.81 21.55
CA LYS A 249 -26.89 -0.88 22.83
C LYS A 249 -26.28 0.45 23.25
N LEU A 250 -25.61 1.14 22.33
CA LEU A 250 -24.89 2.40 22.58
C LEU A 250 -25.85 3.62 22.58
N GLY A 251 -27.04 3.49 22.03
CA GLY A 251 -28.07 4.52 22.03
C GLY A 251 -27.57 5.85 21.44
N CYS A 252 -27.61 6.92 22.22
CA CYS A 252 -27.21 8.26 21.79
C CYS A 252 -25.67 8.43 21.56
N CYS A 253 -24.86 7.49 22.06
CA CYS A 253 -23.41 7.55 21.84
C CYS A 253 -23.03 7.27 20.38
N LEU A 254 -23.83 6.47 19.64
CA LEU A 254 -23.62 6.17 18.24
C LEU A 254 -24.67 6.87 17.36
N SER A 255 -24.23 7.71 16.41
CA SER A 255 -25.14 8.39 15.48
C SER A 255 -25.83 7.39 14.54
N SER A 256 -27.07 7.68 14.12
CA SER A 256 -27.79 6.88 13.12
C SER A 256 -27.06 6.95 11.77
N GLU A 257 -26.55 8.12 11.40
CA GLU A 257 -25.81 8.34 10.16
C GLU A 257 -24.59 7.42 10.05
N THR A 258 -23.81 7.26 11.10
CA THR A 258 -22.64 6.36 11.12
C THR A 258 -23.05 4.90 10.94
N ALA A 259 -24.07 4.44 11.68
CA ALA A 259 -24.53 3.06 11.62
C ALA A 259 -25.15 2.72 10.26
N GLU A 260 -26.06 3.56 9.76
CA GLU A 260 -26.72 3.40 8.45
C GLU A 260 -25.72 3.53 7.30
N GLY A 261 -24.75 4.44 7.39
CA GLY A 261 -23.66 4.59 6.44
C GLY A 261 -22.83 3.31 6.32
N MET A 262 -22.45 2.71 7.44
CA MET A 262 -21.70 1.46 7.48
C MET A 262 -22.49 0.29 6.86
N GLU A 263 -23.77 0.15 7.22
CA GLU A 263 -24.66 -0.87 6.63
C GLU A 263 -24.77 -0.67 5.11
N THR A 264 -24.90 0.58 4.67
CA THR A 264 -25.02 0.91 3.24
C THR A 264 -23.72 0.60 2.49
N ILE A 265 -22.54 0.90 3.04
CA ILE A 265 -21.26 0.55 2.42
C ILE A 265 -21.18 -0.97 2.23
N ILE A 266 -21.43 -1.75 3.28
CA ILE A 266 -21.34 -3.22 3.23
C ILE A 266 -22.29 -3.78 2.18
N SER A 267 -23.57 -3.38 2.22
CA SER A 267 -24.59 -3.89 1.28
C SER A 267 -24.33 -3.49 -0.17
N SER A 268 -23.91 -2.24 -0.40
CA SER A 268 -23.59 -1.75 -1.75
C SER A 268 -22.38 -2.45 -2.37
N VAL A 269 -21.33 -2.68 -1.56
CA VAL A 269 -20.16 -3.42 -2.00
C VAL A 269 -20.51 -4.88 -2.27
N GLU A 270 -21.30 -5.53 -1.40
CA GLU A 270 -21.73 -6.91 -1.57
C GLU A 270 -22.54 -7.10 -2.87
N GLU A 271 -23.41 -6.14 -3.21
CA GLU A 271 -24.23 -6.17 -4.43
C GLU A 271 -23.42 -5.87 -5.70
N ALA A 272 -22.47 -4.92 -5.63
CA ALA A 272 -21.74 -4.42 -6.78
C ALA A 272 -20.40 -5.14 -7.05
N LYS A 273 -19.93 -6.01 -6.16
CA LYS A 273 -18.63 -6.68 -6.30
C LYS A 273 -18.55 -7.60 -7.50
N GLU A 274 -17.48 -7.50 -8.27
CA GLU A 274 -17.17 -8.39 -9.40
C GLU A 274 -16.29 -9.57 -8.99
N ALA A 275 -15.34 -9.33 -8.07
CA ALA A 275 -14.44 -10.35 -7.55
C ALA A 275 -15.10 -11.19 -6.44
N LYS A 276 -14.61 -12.41 -6.23
CA LYS A 276 -15.06 -13.26 -5.12
C LYS A 276 -14.27 -12.91 -3.85
N PHE A 277 -14.90 -12.21 -2.92
CA PHE A 277 -14.33 -11.90 -1.61
C PHE A 277 -15.45 -11.74 -0.57
N GLY A 278 -15.08 -11.83 0.70
CA GLY A 278 -15.97 -11.49 1.80
C GLY A 278 -15.83 -10.01 2.20
N ILE A 279 -16.91 -9.40 2.66
CA ILE A 279 -16.87 -8.12 3.38
C ILE A 279 -17.54 -8.31 4.72
N ARG A 280 -16.92 -7.81 5.79
CA ARG A 280 -17.49 -7.92 7.14
C ARG A 280 -17.20 -6.68 7.97
N PHE A 281 -18.11 -6.39 8.87
CA PHE A 281 -17.86 -5.49 9.98
C PHE A 281 -16.85 -6.14 10.95
N ASP A 282 -15.85 -5.39 11.38
CA ASP A 282 -14.87 -5.86 12.37
C ASP A 282 -14.70 -4.81 13.47
N PRO A 283 -15.39 -4.96 14.61
CA PRO A 283 -15.35 -4.00 15.69
C PRO A 283 -13.97 -3.82 16.32
N THR A 284 -13.06 -4.79 16.13
CA THR A 284 -11.69 -4.73 16.67
C THR A 284 -10.72 -4.01 15.74
N LEU A 285 -11.12 -3.75 14.49
CA LEU A 285 -10.27 -3.05 13.53
C LEU A 285 -10.08 -1.60 13.95
N VAL A 286 -8.85 -1.23 14.31
CA VAL A 286 -8.47 0.13 14.76
C VAL A 286 -7.67 0.89 13.73
N ARG A 287 -6.73 0.24 13.06
CA ARG A 287 -5.70 0.83 12.19
C ARG A 287 -4.77 1.81 12.91
N GLY A 288 -3.47 1.56 12.82
CA GLY A 288 -2.44 2.29 13.57
C GLY A 288 -2.14 3.73 13.11
N GLN A 289 -2.94 4.33 12.23
CA GLN A 289 -2.76 5.72 11.78
C GLN A 289 -3.75 6.63 12.53
N SER A 290 -3.23 7.51 13.39
CA SER A 290 -4.01 8.43 14.21
C SER A 290 -4.79 9.50 13.42
N TYR A 291 -4.55 9.62 12.10
CA TYR A 291 -5.21 10.62 11.28
C TYR A 291 -6.58 10.22 10.72
N TYR A 292 -7.00 8.97 10.86
CA TYR A 292 -8.33 8.55 10.40
C TYR A 292 -9.44 9.19 11.22
N THR A 293 -10.48 9.68 10.53
CA THR A 293 -11.59 10.43 11.13
C THR A 293 -12.93 9.72 11.06
N GLY A 294 -13.08 8.72 10.23
CA GLY A 294 -14.31 7.98 9.97
C GLY A 294 -14.03 6.52 9.65
N THR A 295 -14.62 6.05 8.57
CA THR A 295 -14.48 4.67 8.08
C THR A 295 -13.03 4.25 7.91
N ILE A 296 -12.71 3.05 8.35
CA ILE A 296 -11.42 2.37 8.18
C ILE A 296 -11.64 0.98 7.60
N PHE A 297 -10.73 0.53 6.73
CA PHE A 297 -10.85 -0.77 6.09
C PHE A 297 -9.49 -1.43 5.89
N GLU A 298 -9.53 -2.75 5.86
CA GLU A 298 -8.36 -3.60 5.69
C GLU A 298 -8.72 -4.83 4.87
N VAL A 299 -7.84 -5.23 3.95
CA VAL A 299 -7.96 -6.51 3.24
C VAL A 299 -7.06 -7.53 3.90
N THR A 300 -7.65 -8.61 4.40
CA THR A 300 -6.94 -9.76 4.94
C THR A 300 -6.96 -10.92 3.94
N MET A 301 -5.87 -11.66 3.85
CA MET A 301 -5.77 -12.88 3.04
C MET A 301 -5.37 -14.04 3.93
N ASP A 302 -6.12 -15.14 3.86
CA ASP A 302 -5.86 -16.34 4.66
C ASP A 302 -4.48 -16.93 4.34
N ASP A 303 -4.11 -16.96 3.04
CA ASP A 303 -2.82 -17.45 2.55
C ASP A 303 -1.61 -16.68 3.10
N PHE A 304 -1.79 -15.43 3.49
CA PHE A 304 -0.74 -14.58 4.03
C PHE A 304 -0.74 -14.51 5.57
N GLY A 305 -1.89 -14.79 6.19
CA GLY A 305 -2.09 -14.62 7.63
C GLY A 305 -1.99 -13.16 8.09
N GLY A 306 -2.37 -12.20 7.25
CA GLY A 306 -2.30 -10.78 7.59
C GLY A 306 -2.86 -9.85 6.52
N SER A 307 -2.76 -8.55 6.79
CA SER A 307 -3.25 -7.49 5.91
C SER A 307 -2.40 -7.33 4.64
N VAL A 308 -3.05 -7.21 3.50
CA VAL A 308 -2.43 -6.95 2.19
C VAL A 308 -2.78 -5.60 1.59
N ALA A 309 -3.81 -4.94 2.11
CA ALA A 309 -4.20 -3.59 1.74
C ALA A 309 -4.94 -2.93 2.89
N GLY A 310 -5.04 -1.61 2.90
CA GLY A 310 -5.83 -0.93 3.90
C GLY A 310 -5.88 0.57 3.72
N GLY A 311 -6.88 1.19 4.33
CA GLY A 311 -7.15 2.61 4.20
C GLY A 311 -8.21 3.13 5.15
N GLY A 312 -8.76 4.30 4.81
CA GLY A 312 -9.84 4.92 5.54
C GLY A 312 -10.00 6.41 5.24
N ARG A 313 -10.97 7.02 5.88
CA ARG A 313 -11.31 8.45 5.79
C ARG A 313 -10.40 9.29 6.69
N TYR A 314 -9.89 10.41 6.14
CA TYR A 314 -8.93 11.29 6.84
C TYR A 314 -9.18 12.79 6.57
N ASP A 315 -10.39 13.24 6.76
CA ASP A 315 -10.90 14.56 6.37
C ASP A 315 -10.12 15.76 6.94
N LYS A 316 -9.50 15.59 8.11
CA LYS A 316 -8.76 16.68 8.79
C LYS A 316 -7.34 16.91 8.28
N MET A 317 -6.81 16.02 7.43
CA MET A 317 -5.40 16.11 7.04
C MET A 317 -5.12 17.29 6.11
N ILE A 318 -6.00 17.53 5.14
CA ILE A 318 -5.87 18.64 4.19
C ILE A 318 -6.05 19.97 4.92
N GLY A 319 -6.94 20.02 5.92
CA GLY A 319 -7.18 21.20 6.75
C GLY A 319 -5.94 21.73 7.47
N LYS A 320 -4.95 20.87 7.75
CA LYS A 320 -3.66 21.31 8.32
C LYS A 320 -2.87 22.24 7.39
N PHE A 321 -3.08 22.16 6.09
CA PHE A 321 -2.43 22.99 5.07
C PHE A 321 -3.29 24.18 4.65
N THR A 322 -4.61 24.05 4.67
CA THR A 322 -5.55 25.03 4.11
C THR A 322 -6.32 25.80 5.17
N GLY A 323 -6.34 25.32 6.41
CA GLY A 323 -7.19 25.84 7.49
C GLY A 323 -8.68 25.42 7.38
N GLN A 324 -9.05 24.65 6.37
CA GLN A 324 -10.40 24.12 6.19
C GLN A 324 -10.37 22.62 5.93
N ASP A 325 -11.17 21.87 6.69
CA ASP A 325 -11.29 20.43 6.50
C ASP A 325 -11.84 20.12 5.09
N THR A 326 -11.28 19.11 4.46
CA THR A 326 -11.69 18.64 3.14
C THR A 326 -11.95 17.14 3.23
N PRO A 327 -13.15 16.65 2.83
CA PRO A 327 -13.42 15.24 2.79
C PRO A 327 -12.36 14.48 1.99
N ALA A 328 -11.79 13.45 2.60
CA ALA A 328 -10.75 12.65 1.97
C ALA A 328 -10.79 11.21 2.47
N CYS A 329 -10.76 10.26 1.55
CA CYS A 329 -10.70 8.85 1.83
C CYS A 329 -9.69 8.19 0.90
N GLY A 330 -8.90 7.23 1.39
CA GLY A 330 -7.86 6.59 0.59
C GLY A 330 -7.68 5.11 0.90
N PHE A 331 -7.14 4.37 -0.08
CA PHE A 331 -6.82 2.95 0.03
C PHE A 331 -5.44 2.67 -0.53
N SER A 332 -4.59 2.00 0.26
CA SER A 332 -3.23 1.63 -0.11
C SER A 332 -3.08 0.12 -0.22
N ILE A 333 -2.47 -0.35 -1.30
CA ILE A 333 -2.09 -1.75 -1.46
C ILE A 333 -0.69 -1.97 -0.92
N GLY A 334 -0.52 -3.00 -0.10
CA GLY A 334 0.77 -3.49 0.34
C GLY A 334 1.52 -4.20 -0.78
N PHE A 335 2.03 -3.43 -1.75
CA PHE A 335 2.61 -3.91 -3.01
C PHE A 335 3.65 -5.02 -2.82
N GLU A 336 4.56 -4.88 -1.85
CA GLU A 336 5.60 -5.88 -1.60
C GLU A 336 5.02 -7.22 -1.12
N ARG A 337 3.90 -7.17 -0.39
CA ARG A 337 3.20 -8.38 0.07
C ARG A 337 2.51 -9.09 -1.09
N ILE A 338 1.84 -8.34 -1.97
CA ILE A 338 1.23 -8.87 -3.20
C ILE A 338 2.29 -9.53 -4.09
N VAL A 339 3.39 -8.85 -4.37
CA VAL A 339 4.49 -9.38 -5.19
C VAL A 339 5.10 -10.64 -4.55
N MET A 340 5.28 -10.65 -3.23
CA MET A 340 5.81 -11.80 -2.51
C MET A 340 4.87 -13.02 -2.63
N LEU A 341 3.57 -12.84 -2.45
CA LEU A 341 2.57 -13.90 -2.62
C LEU A 341 2.56 -14.45 -4.05
N LEU A 342 2.63 -13.58 -5.06
CA LEU A 342 2.72 -14.00 -6.45
C LEU A 342 3.98 -14.82 -6.73
N LEU A 343 5.12 -14.42 -6.18
CA LEU A 343 6.38 -15.16 -6.31
C LEU A 343 6.33 -16.53 -5.60
N GLU A 344 5.82 -16.58 -4.38
CA GLU A 344 5.67 -17.82 -3.59
C GLU A 344 4.71 -18.81 -4.27
N ASN A 345 3.65 -18.31 -4.90
CA ASN A 345 2.68 -19.10 -5.65
C ASN A 345 3.13 -19.45 -7.09
N GLY A 346 4.36 -19.07 -7.48
CA GLY A 346 4.88 -19.37 -8.81
C GLY A 346 4.11 -18.68 -9.94
N TYR A 347 3.56 -17.49 -9.67
CA TYR A 347 2.78 -16.76 -10.66
C TYR A 347 3.58 -16.48 -11.92
N GLU A 348 3.02 -16.79 -13.07
CA GLU A 348 3.60 -16.49 -14.37
C GLU A 348 2.86 -15.31 -15.00
N VAL A 349 3.63 -14.26 -15.34
CA VAL A 349 3.07 -13.08 -16.01
C VAL A 349 2.52 -13.48 -17.37
N PRO A 350 1.28 -13.10 -17.71
CA PRO A 350 0.73 -13.33 -19.04
C PRO A 350 1.58 -12.64 -20.10
N ARG A 351 2.19 -13.42 -20.99
CA ARG A 351 3.14 -12.92 -21.97
C ARG A 351 2.42 -12.37 -23.20
N LYS A 352 2.82 -11.17 -23.61
CA LYS A 352 2.48 -10.63 -24.92
C LYS A 352 3.71 -10.82 -25.86
N GLY A 353 3.61 -11.78 -26.78
CA GLY A 353 4.64 -12.06 -27.78
C GLY A 353 5.69 -13.11 -27.37
N ALA A 354 6.25 -13.82 -28.36
CA ALA A 354 7.28 -14.84 -28.16
C ALA A 354 8.63 -14.19 -27.83
N LYS A 355 9.41 -14.82 -26.93
CA LYS A 355 10.81 -14.45 -26.67
C LYS A 355 11.71 -15.29 -27.59
N LYS A 356 12.55 -14.64 -28.38
CA LYS A 356 13.41 -15.24 -29.40
C LYS A 356 14.87 -14.89 -29.16
N ALA A 357 15.76 -15.87 -29.19
CA ALA A 357 17.19 -15.66 -29.04
C ALA A 357 17.92 -15.92 -30.35
N TYR A 358 18.66 -14.94 -30.82
CA TYR A 358 19.56 -15.02 -31.96
C TYR A 358 20.97 -15.30 -31.47
N LEU A 359 21.50 -16.48 -31.80
CA LEU A 359 22.82 -16.93 -31.40
C LEU A 359 23.77 -16.76 -32.54
N LEU A 360 24.73 -15.84 -32.44
CA LEU A 360 25.69 -15.52 -33.48
C LEU A 360 27.01 -16.26 -33.25
N GLU A 361 27.56 -16.82 -34.28
CA GLU A 361 28.93 -17.29 -34.26
C GLU A 361 29.89 -16.14 -33.93
N LYS A 362 30.93 -16.44 -33.13
CA LYS A 362 31.95 -15.42 -32.76
C LYS A 362 32.64 -14.85 -33.98
N ASN A 363 32.94 -13.54 -33.96
CA ASN A 363 33.58 -12.81 -35.02
C ASN A 363 32.81 -12.89 -36.37
N MET A 364 31.49 -12.79 -36.30
CA MET A 364 30.62 -12.67 -37.46
C MET A 364 31.06 -11.48 -38.33
N PRO A 365 31.20 -11.66 -39.67
CA PRO A 365 31.51 -10.56 -40.58
C PRO A 365 30.45 -9.45 -40.52
N LYS A 366 30.85 -8.22 -40.83
CA LYS A 366 29.99 -7.02 -40.79
C LYS A 366 28.68 -7.22 -41.58
N GLU A 367 28.79 -7.80 -42.79
CA GLU A 367 27.63 -8.05 -43.66
C GLU A 367 26.62 -9.03 -43.01
N GLY A 368 27.11 -10.14 -42.45
CA GLY A 368 26.29 -11.09 -41.73
C GLY A 368 25.64 -10.48 -40.50
N MET A 369 26.38 -9.68 -39.72
CA MET A 369 25.84 -8.94 -38.58
C MET A 369 24.72 -8.00 -38.99
N LEU A 370 24.86 -7.26 -40.08
CA LEU A 370 23.81 -6.35 -40.57
C LEU A 370 22.55 -7.09 -41.00
N LYS A 371 22.68 -8.27 -41.63
CA LYS A 371 21.50 -9.12 -41.96
C LYS A 371 20.79 -9.60 -40.72
N VAL A 372 21.51 -10.09 -39.69
CA VAL A 372 20.92 -10.50 -38.40
C VAL A 372 20.20 -9.35 -37.70
N LEU A 373 20.81 -8.16 -37.71
CA LEU A 373 20.19 -6.97 -37.14
C LEU A 373 18.89 -6.57 -37.86
N ALA A 374 18.88 -6.68 -39.21
CA ALA A 374 17.67 -6.42 -39.99
C ALA A 374 16.55 -7.42 -39.68
N MET A 375 16.88 -8.73 -39.59
CA MET A 375 15.90 -9.75 -39.16
C MET A 375 15.38 -9.50 -37.76
N ALA A 376 16.28 -9.16 -36.83
CA ALA A 376 15.85 -8.85 -35.45
C ALA A 376 14.96 -7.61 -35.40
N LYS A 377 15.21 -6.60 -36.25
CA LYS A 377 14.33 -5.44 -36.38
C LYS A 377 12.92 -5.86 -36.79
N THR A 378 12.78 -6.66 -37.82
CA THR A 378 11.49 -7.17 -38.29
C THR A 378 10.73 -7.95 -37.20
N ASP A 379 11.43 -8.87 -36.52
CA ASP A 379 10.80 -9.63 -35.41
C ASP A 379 10.37 -8.69 -34.25
N ARG A 380 11.15 -7.67 -33.92
CA ARG A 380 10.79 -6.66 -32.89
C ARG A 380 9.59 -5.81 -33.31
N GLU A 381 9.53 -5.40 -34.58
CA GLU A 381 8.39 -4.67 -35.16
C GLU A 381 7.11 -5.53 -35.14
N ALA A 382 7.25 -6.85 -35.23
CA ALA A 382 6.17 -7.82 -35.08
C ALA A 382 5.81 -8.11 -33.58
N GLY A 383 6.37 -7.35 -32.64
CA GLY A 383 6.05 -7.46 -31.19
C GLY A 383 6.79 -8.58 -30.46
N LYS A 384 7.80 -9.22 -31.07
CA LYS A 384 8.62 -10.24 -30.39
C LYS A 384 9.75 -9.60 -29.58
N GLN A 385 10.09 -10.20 -28.46
CA GLN A 385 11.30 -9.85 -27.70
C GLN A 385 12.50 -10.60 -28.30
N VAL A 386 13.45 -9.90 -28.93
CA VAL A 386 14.61 -10.51 -29.57
C VAL A 386 15.89 -10.17 -28.83
N LEU A 387 16.55 -11.19 -28.28
CA LEU A 387 17.90 -11.14 -27.70
C LEU A 387 18.91 -11.56 -28.75
N ILE A 388 19.98 -10.78 -28.95
CA ILE A 388 21.10 -11.12 -29.83
C ILE A 388 22.34 -11.34 -28.95
N VAL A 389 22.93 -12.55 -29.01
CA VAL A 389 24.12 -12.89 -28.22
C VAL A 389 25.08 -13.76 -29.02
N ASN A 390 26.37 -13.70 -28.68
CA ASN A 390 27.35 -14.61 -29.25
C ASN A 390 27.18 -16.04 -28.72
N MET A 391 27.40 -17.02 -29.58
CA MET A 391 27.45 -18.44 -29.23
C MET A 391 28.53 -18.71 -28.19
N LYS A 392 28.19 -19.44 -27.14
CA LYS A 392 29.17 -20.01 -26.19
C LYS A 392 29.65 -21.35 -26.66
N LYS A 393 30.81 -21.83 -26.16
CA LYS A 393 31.35 -23.17 -26.50
C LYS A 393 30.32 -24.28 -26.21
N ASN A 394 29.61 -24.19 -25.07
CA ASN A 394 28.51 -25.09 -24.75
C ASN A 394 27.17 -24.42 -25.10
N LYS A 395 26.75 -24.58 -26.36
CA LYS A 395 25.50 -24.05 -26.89
C LYS A 395 24.26 -24.65 -26.21
N LYS A 396 24.31 -25.94 -25.87
CA LYS A 396 23.21 -26.61 -25.20
C LYS A 396 22.93 -25.96 -23.85
N PHE A 397 23.94 -25.80 -23.03
CA PHE A 397 23.83 -25.10 -21.73
C PHE A 397 23.38 -23.65 -21.90
N GLN A 398 23.87 -22.94 -22.94
CA GLN A 398 23.43 -21.55 -23.22
C GLN A 398 21.93 -21.50 -23.52
N LYS A 399 21.41 -22.39 -24.36
CA LYS A 399 19.98 -22.47 -24.67
C LYS A 399 19.15 -22.85 -23.44
N GLU A 400 19.63 -23.79 -22.63
CA GLU A 400 18.94 -24.17 -21.37
C GLU A 400 18.85 -22.99 -20.38
N GLN A 401 19.89 -22.15 -20.30
CA GLN A 401 19.85 -20.94 -19.45
C GLN A 401 18.85 -19.92 -20.02
N LEU A 402 18.90 -19.65 -21.32
CA LEU A 402 17.96 -18.74 -21.97
C LEU A 402 16.50 -19.24 -21.92
N ALA A 403 16.28 -20.56 -22.00
CA ALA A 403 14.96 -21.15 -21.83
C ALA A 403 14.40 -20.90 -20.41
N LYS A 404 15.25 -20.93 -19.37
CA LYS A 404 14.86 -20.55 -18.00
C LYS A 404 14.49 -19.06 -17.89
N GLU A 405 15.01 -18.21 -18.78
CA GLU A 405 14.64 -16.80 -18.89
C GLU A 405 13.39 -16.58 -19.76
N GLY A 406 12.81 -17.68 -20.28
CA GLY A 406 11.57 -17.69 -21.05
C GLY A 406 11.76 -17.53 -22.55
N PHE A 407 12.97 -17.70 -23.09
CA PHE A 407 13.18 -17.74 -24.54
C PHE A 407 12.76 -19.11 -25.08
N GLU A 408 11.86 -19.10 -26.06
CA GLU A 408 11.24 -20.30 -26.64
C GLU A 408 11.77 -20.63 -28.03
N GLU A 409 12.17 -19.58 -28.79
CA GLU A 409 12.71 -19.70 -30.14
C GLU A 409 14.21 -19.41 -30.14
N PHE A 410 15.00 -20.30 -30.76
CA PHE A 410 16.44 -20.14 -30.90
C PHE A 410 16.85 -20.20 -32.36
N VAL A 411 17.46 -19.13 -32.88
CA VAL A 411 18.01 -19.09 -34.26
C VAL A 411 19.52 -18.96 -34.19
N GLU A 412 20.21 -19.90 -34.84
CA GLU A 412 21.67 -19.90 -34.90
C GLU A 412 22.13 -19.33 -36.24
N PHE A 413 23.07 -18.40 -36.18
CA PHE A 413 23.68 -17.78 -37.35
C PHE A 413 25.17 -18.10 -37.41
N TYR A 414 25.58 -18.73 -38.49
CA TYR A 414 26.97 -19.09 -38.77
C TYR A 414 27.52 -18.21 -39.90
N LYS A 415 28.84 -18.02 -39.94
CA LYS A 415 29.54 -17.19 -40.95
C LYS A 415 29.25 -17.64 -42.37
N ASP A 416 29.16 -18.94 -42.59
CA ASP A 416 29.00 -19.54 -43.90
C ASP A 416 27.52 -19.66 -44.33
N SER A 417 26.58 -19.29 -43.49
CA SER A 417 25.13 -19.44 -43.73
C SER A 417 24.37 -18.12 -43.88
N ILE A 418 25.06 -17.01 -43.91
CA ILE A 418 24.44 -15.67 -44.02
C ILE A 418 24.93 -14.89 -45.23
#